data_4d152815e2c936f9ccb1af1af2d7a3d3
#
_entry.id   4d152815e2c936f9ccb1af1af2d7a3d3
#
_cell.length_a   1.000
_cell.length_b   1.000
_cell.length_c   1.000
_cell.angle_alpha   90.00
_cell.angle_beta   90.00
_cell.angle_gamma   90.00
#
_symmetry.space_group_name_H-M   'P 1'
#
loop_
_entity.id
_entity.type
_entity.pdbx_description
1 polymer ?
#
loop_
_entity_poly.entity_id
_entity_poly.type
_entity_poly.pdbx_seq_one_letter_code
_entity_poly.pdbx_strand_id
1 'polypeptide(L)'
;MPIKTPVCDFGKKAENFELKSTENKLISLNDIKGENGTLVMFICNHCPYVKAIIKDVVEDCTKLNDIGINSVAICSNDPISYPEDSFEKMIEFAIKHKFNFPYLIDETQDIARKYDAVCTPDFFGYDKDFGLQYRGRIRELRELKPVRSGDSDLFIAMKQISEIGKGPEQQFPSMGCGIKWSSN
;
A
#
# COMPACT_ATOMS: atom_id res chain seq x y z
N MET A 1 16.71 5.12 11.16
CA MET A 1 17.08 4.06 10.21
C MET A 1 15.83 3.55 9.52
N PRO A 2 15.88 3.16 8.25
CA PRO A 2 14.73 2.58 7.58
C PRO A 2 14.37 1.21 8.18
N ILE A 3 13.08 0.92 8.17
CA ILE A 3 12.53 -0.34 8.64
C ILE A 3 12.22 -1.21 7.43
N LYS A 4 12.47 -2.51 7.53
CA LYS A 4 12.09 -3.50 6.52
C LYS A 4 10.85 -4.26 6.97
N THR A 5 9.97 -4.57 6.01
CA THR A 5 8.79 -5.37 6.26
C THR A 5 9.17 -6.83 6.55
N PRO A 6 8.36 -7.55 7.36
CA PRO A 6 8.54 -8.99 7.53
C PRO A 6 8.24 -9.76 6.23
N VAL A 7 8.54 -11.04 6.24
CA VAL A 7 8.22 -11.94 5.12
C VAL A 7 6.72 -12.14 4.98
N CYS A 8 6.28 -12.52 3.78
CA CYS A 8 4.88 -12.80 3.50
C CYS A 8 4.38 -14.00 4.33
N ASP A 9 3.29 -13.81 5.06
CA ASP A 9 2.55 -14.87 5.73
C ASP A 9 1.46 -15.37 4.78
N PHE A 10 1.83 -16.30 3.91
CA PHE A 10 0.95 -16.80 2.84
C PHE A 10 -0.37 -17.32 3.36
N GLY A 11 -1.46 -16.83 2.79
CA GLY A 11 -2.81 -17.22 3.11
C GLY A 11 -3.43 -16.47 4.29
N LYS A 12 -2.69 -15.63 5.00
CA LYS A 12 -3.25 -14.80 6.07
C LYS A 12 -4.36 -13.91 5.50
N LYS A 13 -5.53 -13.98 6.10
CA LYS A 13 -6.70 -13.21 5.63
C LYS A 13 -6.55 -11.72 5.88
N ALA A 14 -6.97 -10.91 4.90
CA ALA A 14 -7.07 -9.47 5.07
C ALA A 14 -8.05 -9.13 6.19
N GLU A 15 -7.72 -8.11 6.98
CA GLU A 15 -8.59 -7.58 8.03
C GLU A 15 -9.59 -6.60 7.46
N ASN A 16 -10.84 -6.67 7.92
CA ASN A 16 -11.87 -5.73 7.51
C ASN A 16 -11.56 -4.31 8.01
N PHE A 17 -11.94 -3.34 7.21
CA PHE A 17 -11.91 -1.94 7.59
C PHE A 17 -13.09 -1.19 6.96
N GLU A 18 -13.44 -0.06 7.56
CA GLU A 18 -14.30 0.96 6.97
C GLU A 18 -13.69 2.32 7.36
N LEU A 19 -13.11 3.01 6.40
CA LEU A 19 -12.34 4.23 6.61
C LEU A 19 -12.78 5.34 5.66
N LYS A 20 -12.62 6.58 6.09
CA LYS A 20 -12.94 7.76 5.28
C LYS A 20 -11.85 8.00 4.22
N SER A 21 -12.27 8.17 2.98
CA SER A 21 -11.40 8.53 1.87
C SER A 21 -11.21 10.04 1.77
N THR A 22 -10.19 10.46 1.01
CA THR A 22 -9.94 11.86 0.66
C THR A 22 -11.08 12.50 -0.15
N GLU A 23 -12.02 11.72 -0.66
CA GLU A 23 -13.24 12.17 -1.31
C GLU A 23 -14.46 12.21 -0.36
N ASN A 24 -14.24 12.09 0.97
CA ASN A 24 -15.26 12.06 2.02
C ASN A 24 -16.27 10.92 1.89
N LYS A 25 -15.84 9.78 1.35
CA LYS A 25 -16.65 8.56 1.26
C LYS A 25 -16.13 7.54 2.26
N LEU A 26 -17.03 6.78 2.90
CA LEU A 26 -16.64 5.60 3.67
C LEU A 26 -16.38 4.45 2.70
N ILE A 27 -15.18 3.87 2.79
CA ILE A 27 -14.74 2.77 1.93
C ILE A 27 -14.37 1.59 2.82
N SER A 28 -14.98 0.43 2.54
CA SER A 28 -14.66 -0.82 3.21
C SER A 28 -13.72 -1.69 2.38
N LEU A 29 -13.13 -2.69 3.03
CA LEU A 29 -12.34 -3.71 2.31
C LEU A 29 -13.18 -4.37 1.19
N ASN A 30 -14.43 -4.67 1.46
CA ASN A 30 -15.29 -5.32 0.47
C ASN A 30 -15.60 -4.42 -0.73
N ASP A 31 -15.66 -3.10 -0.51
CA ASP A 31 -15.90 -2.13 -1.61
C ASP A 31 -14.76 -2.12 -2.63
N ILE A 32 -13.54 -2.45 -2.21
CA ILE A 32 -12.36 -2.45 -3.08
C ILE A 32 -11.91 -3.84 -3.50
N LYS A 33 -12.74 -4.85 -3.26
CA LYS A 33 -12.43 -6.22 -3.68
C LYS A 33 -12.29 -6.30 -5.19
N GLY A 34 -11.14 -6.74 -5.68
CA GLY A 34 -10.91 -7.00 -7.09
C GLY A 34 -11.34 -8.39 -7.48
N GLU A 35 -11.74 -8.57 -8.74
CA GLU A 35 -12.14 -9.86 -9.31
C GLU A 35 -11.01 -10.90 -9.23
N ASN A 36 -9.77 -10.46 -9.46
CA ASN A 36 -8.59 -11.33 -9.52
C ASN A 36 -7.57 -11.07 -8.41
N GLY A 37 -7.85 -10.16 -7.50
CA GLY A 37 -6.99 -9.82 -6.38
C GLY A 37 -7.17 -8.39 -5.89
N THR A 38 -6.52 -8.07 -4.78
CA THR A 38 -6.64 -6.76 -4.14
C THR A 38 -5.28 -6.34 -3.57
N LEU A 39 -4.92 -5.07 -3.75
CA LEU A 39 -3.71 -4.49 -3.20
C LEU A 39 -4.05 -3.47 -2.12
N VAL A 40 -3.54 -3.69 -0.90
CA VAL A 40 -3.64 -2.76 0.22
C VAL A 40 -2.25 -2.18 0.49
N MET A 41 -2.15 -0.86 0.51
CA MET A 41 -0.87 -0.16 0.68
C MET A 41 -0.95 0.78 1.88
N PHE A 42 0.06 0.73 2.76
CA PHE A 42 0.24 1.75 3.79
C PHE A 42 1.26 2.75 3.29
N ILE A 43 0.84 3.99 3.12
CA ILE A 43 1.69 5.10 2.65
C ILE A 43 1.43 6.34 3.50
N CYS A 44 2.29 7.33 3.36
CA CYS A 44 2.08 8.66 3.94
C CYS A 44 2.56 9.74 2.96
N ASN A 45 2.39 11.00 3.31
CA ASN A 45 2.65 12.11 2.38
C ASN A 45 4.08 12.62 2.44
N HIS A 46 4.77 12.46 3.58
CA HIS A 46 6.07 13.09 3.80
C HIS A 46 7.28 12.14 3.67
N CYS A 47 7.03 10.83 3.67
CA CYS A 47 8.11 9.83 3.65
C CYS A 47 8.91 9.88 2.34
N PRO A 48 10.25 10.05 2.38
CA PRO A 48 11.08 10.05 1.19
C PRO A 48 10.98 8.77 0.35
N TYR A 49 10.79 7.63 1.02
CA TYR A 49 10.63 6.34 0.35
C TYR A 49 9.33 6.26 -0.44
N VAL A 50 8.24 6.85 0.09
CA VAL A 50 6.97 6.96 -0.63
C VAL A 50 7.10 7.92 -1.81
N LYS A 51 7.67 9.11 -1.59
CA LYS A 51 7.87 10.11 -2.65
C LYS A 51 8.70 9.56 -3.81
N ALA A 52 9.69 8.72 -3.51
CA ALA A 52 10.55 8.13 -4.53
C ALA A 52 9.81 7.16 -5.47
N ILE A 53 8.71 6.57 -5.01
CA ILE A 53 8.02 5.51 -5.77
C ILE A 53 6.56 5.85 -6.12
N ILE A 54 6.06 7.00 -5.72
CA ILE A 54 4.63 7.30 -5.86
C ILE A 54 4.16 7.30 -7.31
N LYS A 55 5.00 7.73 -8.24
CA LYS A 55 4.71 7.65 -9.66
C LYS A 55 4.54 6.20 -10.12
N ASP A 56 5.45 5.32 -9.71
CA ASP A 56 5.38 3.89 -9.98
C ASP A 56 4.10 3.27 -9.39
N VAL A 57 3.72 3.68 -8.18
CA VAL A 57 2.49 3.21 -7.53
C VAL A 57 1.27 3.54 -8.38
N VAL A 58 1.15 4.78 -8.85
CA VAL A 58 0.00 5.20 -9.69
C VAL A 58 -0.02 4.46 -11.02
N GLU A 59 1.13 4.31 -11.66
CA GLU A 59 1.27 3.56 -12.92
C GLU A 59 0.90 2.09 -12.73
N ASP A 60 1.41 1.44 -11.69
CA ASP A 60 1.13 0.05 -11.38
C ASP A 60 -0.35 -0.16 -11.06
N CYS A 61 -0.97 0.71 -10.27
CA CYS A 61 -2.39 0.62 -9.95
C CYS A 61 -3.28 0.72 -11.20
N THR A 62 -2.90 1.56 -12.18
CA THR A 62 -3.59 1.60 -13.49
C THR A 62 -3.50 0.25 -14.20
N LYS A 63 -2.31 -0.30 -14.32
CA LYS A 63 -2.07 -1.60 -14.97
C LYS A 63 -2.77 -2.75 -14.23
N LEU A 64 -2.76 -2.72 -12.90
CA LEU A 64 -3.41 -3.72 -12.06
C LEU A 64 -4.94 -3.69 -12.23
N ASN A 65 -5.53 -2.51 -12.33
CA ASN A 65 -6.96 -2.39 -12.57
C ASN A 65 -7.37 -3.05 -13.90
N ASP A 66 -6.54 -2.94 -14.93
CA ASP A 66 -6.79 -3.57 -16.24
C ASP A 66 -6.81 -5.10 -16.19
N ILE A 67 -6.22 -5.69 -15.16
CA ILE A 67 -6.20 -7.16 -14.96
C ILE A 67 -7.08 -7.63 -13.80
N GLY A 68 -8.00 -6.78 -13.33
CA GLY A 68 -8.99 -7.14 -12.31
C GLY A 68 -8.48 -7.06 -10.88
N ILE A 69 -7.43 -6.30 -10.62
CA ILE A 69 -6.90 -6.04 -9.28
C ILE A 69 -7.20 -4.60 -8.90
N ASN A 70 -7.97 -4.42 -7.83
CA ASN A 70 -8.23 -3.11 -7.25
C ASN A 70 -7.21 -2.78 -6.16
N SER A 71 -6.96 -1.49 -5.97
CA SER A 71 -5.95 -1.00 -5.02
C SER A 71 -6.54 0.03 -4.07
N VAL A 72 -6.02 0.09 -2.85
CA VAL A 72 -6.35 1.09 -1.84
C VAL A 72 -5.08 1.49 -1.10
N ALA A 73 -4.97 2.76 -0.76
CA ALA A 73 -3.90 3.27 0.11
C ALA A 73 -4.49 3.75 1.44
N ILE A 74 -3.76 3.52 2.53
CA ILE A 74 -4.14 3.89 3.89
C ILE A 74 -3.00 4.67 4.53
N CYS A 75 -3.32 5.82 5.12
CA CYS A 75 -2.40 6.60 5.94
C CYS A 75 -2.77 6.44 7.41
N SER A 76 -1.83 5.95 8.22
CA SER A 76 -2.01 5.70 9.64
C SER A 76 -1.06 6.53 10.52
N ASN A 77 -0.32 7.47 9.95
CA ASN A 77 0.60 8.31 10.73
C ASN A 77 -0.18 9.30 11.61
N ASP A 78 0.37 9.57 12.79
CA ASP A 78 -0.18 10.56 13.71
C ASP A 78 -0.04 11.98 13.13
N PRO A 79 -1.16 12.65 12.76
CA PRO A 79 -1.09 13.98 12.16
C PRO A 79 -0.83 15.10 13.17
N ILE A 80 -0.91 14.82 14.47
CA ILE A 80 -0.59 15.80 15.51
C ILE A 80 0.90 16.03 15.57
N SER A 81 1.68 14.94 15.63
CA SER A 81 3.14 15.00 15.65
C SER A 81 3.73 15.23 14.26
N TYR A 82 3.00 14.86 13.20
CA TYR A 82 3.42 14.95 11.81
C TYR A 82 2.34 15.62 10.95
N PRO A 83 2.22 16.97 11.02
CA PRO A 83 1.15 17.71 10.32
C PRO A 83 1.14 17.53 8.79
N GLU A 84 2.28 17.12 8.21
CA GLU A 84 2.39 16.80 6.79
C GLU A 84 1.54 15.58 6.39
N ASP A 85 1.10 14.78 7.36
CA ASP A 85 0.23 13.64 7.16
C ASP A 85 -1.20 13.89 7.64
N SER A 86 -1.61 15.15 7.79
CA SER A 86 -2.99 15.52 8.06
C SER A 86 -3.93 15.13 6.92
N PHE A 87 -5.22 15.04 7.22
CA PHE A 87 -6.22 14.70 6.22
C PHE A 87 -6.23 15.68 5.04
N GLU A 88 -6.08 16.98 5.32
CA GLU A 88 -5.98 18.01 4.29
C GLU A 88 -4.76 17.79 3.39
N LYS A 89 -3.64 17.41 3.98
CA LYS A 89 -2.41 17.10 3.22
C LYS A 89 -2.53 15.80 2.42
N MET A 90 -3.31 14.83 2.90
CA MET A 90 -3.63 13.64 2.12
C MET A 90 -4.42 14.00 0.86
N ILE A 91 -5.40 14.90 0.97
CA ILE A 91 -6.18 15.38 -0.18
C ILE A 91 -5.26 16.06 -1.20
N GLU A 92 -4.40 16.97 -0.75
CA GLU A 92 -3.42 17.65 -1.60
C GLU A 92 -2.49 16.66 -2.30
N PHE A 93 -1.99 15.67 -1.57
CA PHE A 93 -1.07 14.64 -2.08
C PHE A 93 -1.73 13.77 -3.15
N ALA A 94 -2.97 13.33 -2.90
CA ALA A 94 -3.73 12.53 -3.85
C ALA A 94 -4.00 13.29 -5.16
N ILE A 95 -4.34 14.58 -5.09
CA ILE A 95 -4.57 15.44 -6.25
C ILE A 95 -3.25 15.66 -7.02
N LYS A 96 -2.19 16.03 -6.30
CA LYS A 96 -0.88 16.31 -6.88
C LYS A 96 -0.33 15.13 -7.68
N HIS A 97 -0.47 13.93 -7.14
CA HIS A 97 0.05 12.71 -7.76
C HIS A 97 -0.98 11.97 -8.61
N LYS A 98 -2.18 12.54 -8.79
CA LYS A 98 -3.25 11.99 -9.62
C LYS A 98 -3.61 10.56 -9.23
N PHE A 99 -3.88 10.34 -7.95
CA PHE A 99 -4.27 9.01 -7.45
C PHE A 99 -5.51 8.50 -8.19
N ASN A 100 -5.43 7.29 -8.68
CA ASN A 100 -6.51 6.55 -9.34
C ASN A 100 -7.04 5.42 -8.47
N PHE A 101 -6.80 5.48 -7.18
CA PHE A 101 -7.25 4.56 -6.14
C PHE A 101 -7.67 5.36 -4.90
N PRO A 102 -8.56 4.81 -4.04
CA PRO A 102 -8.93 5.48 -2.80
C PRO A 102 -7.74 5.65 -1.85
N TYR A 103 -7.66 6.82 -1.20
CA TYR A 103 -6.68 7.11 -0.16
C TYR A 103 -7.43 7.37 1.14
N LEU A 104 -7.25 6.50 2.13
CA LEU A 104 -8.05 6.42 3.35
C LEU A 104 -7.26 6.85 4.57
N ILE A 105 -7.95 7.49 5.52
CA ILE A 105 -7.35 7.85 6.81
C ILE A 105 -7.70 6.83 7.89
N ASP A 106 -6.68 6.29 8.56
CA ASP A 106 -6.79 5.40 9.71
C ASP A 106 -6.48 6.20 11.00
N GLU A 107 -7.46 7.01 11.44
CA GLU A 107 -7.28 7.97 12.55
C GLU A 107 -6.89 7.29 13.86
N THR A 108 -7.46 6.13 14.15
CA THR A 108 -7.19 5.39 15.39
C THR A 108 -5.91 4.57 15.32
N GLN A 109 -5.36 4.38 14.13
CA GLN A 109 -4.22 3.51 13.86
C GLN A 109 -4.50 2.02 14.08
N ASP A 110 -5.77 1.67 14.30
CA ASP A 110 -6.17 0.28 14.56
C ASP A 110 -5.99 -0.62 13.34
N ILE A 111 -6.23 -0.06 12.14
CA ILE A 111 -6.10 -0.85 10.92
C ILE A 111 -4.63 -1.18 10.64
N ALA A 112 -3.73 -0.22 10.80
CA ALA A 112 -2.30 -0.50 10.68
C ALA A 112 -1.85 -1.60 11.66
N ARG A 113 -2.35 -1.56 12.91
CA ARG A 113 -2.03 -2.60 13.90
C ARG A 113 -2.58 -3.97 13.52
N LYS A 114 -3.83 -4.04 13.03
CA LYS A 114 -4.45 -5.30 12.59
C LYS A 114 -3.73 -5.93 11.40
N TYR A 115 -3.22 -5.10 10.50
CA TYR A 115 -2.43 -5.56 9.35
C TYR A 115 -0.98 -5.88 9.69
N ASP A 116 -0.52 -5.60 10.90
CA ASP A 116 0.90 -5.65 11.27
C ASP A 116 1.77 -4.79 10.34
N ALA A 117 1.23 -3.65 9.90
CA ALA A 117 1.96 -2.69 9.09
C ALA A 117 3.07 -2.05 9.92
N VAL A 118 4.28 -1.95 9.37
CA VAL A 118 5.45 -1.52 10.14
C VAL A 118 6.08 -0.22 9.61
N CYS A 119 5.91 0.06 8.34
CA CYS A 119 6.55 1.22 7.70
C CYS A 119 5.70 1.73 6.52
N THR A 120 6.13 2.84 5.95
CA THR A 120 5.61 3.35 4.68
C THR A 120 6.76 3.46 3.66
N PRO A 121 6.62 2.91 2.44
CA PRO A 121 5.50 2.12 1.96
C PRO A 121 5.53 0.67 2.50
N ASP A 122 4.36 0.10 2.72
CA ASP A 122 4.18 -1.31 3.06
C ASP A 122 3.07 -1.90 2.17
N PHE A 123 3.39 -2.90 1.36
CA PHE A 123 2.49 -3.43 0.35
C PHE A 123 1.99 -4.82 0.73
N PHE A 124 0.66 -5.00 0.69
CA PHE A 124 -0.03 -6.26 0.96
C PHE A 124 -0.84 -6.66 -0.27
N GLY A 125 -0.38 -7.68 -0.99
CA GLY A 125 -1.05 -8.22 -2.16
C GLY A 125 -1.86 -9.46 -1.83
N TYR A 126 -3.16 -9.42 -2.11
CA TYR A 126 -4.10 -10.48 -1.80
C TYR A 126 -4.64 -11.14 -3.05
N ASP A 127 -4.92 -12.45 -2.96
CA ASP A 127 -5.67 -13.16 -3.98
C ASP A 127 -7.17 -12.73 -3.98
N LYS A 128 -7.97 -13.31 -4.88
CA LYS A 128 -9.39 -12.99 -5.03
C LYS A 128 -10.24 -13.28 -3.78
N ASP A 129 -9.76 -14.12 -2.87
CA ASP A 129 -10.42 -14.50 -1.63
C ASP A 129 -9.80 -13.84 -0.39
N PHE A 130 -9.01 -12.78 -0.59
CA PHE A 130 -8.32 -12.04 0.46
C PHE A 130 -7.27 -12.83 1.24
N GLY A 131 -6.69 -13.86 0.67
CA GLY A 131 -5.51 -14.51 1.22
C GLY A 131 -4.24 -13.78 0.80
N LEU A 132 -3.36 -13.48 1.75
CA LEU A 132 -2.11 -12.77 1.47
C LEU A 132 -1.19 -13.62 0.60
N GLN A 133 -0.71 -13.07 -0.51
CA GLN A 133 0.16 -13.74 -1.46
C GLN A 133 1.43 -12.95 -1.77
N TYR A 134 1.46 -11.67 -1.41
CA TYR A 134 2.63 -10.82 -1.60
C TYR A 134 2.77 -9.83 -0.45
N ARG A 135 3.95 -9.78 0.14
CA ARG A 135 4.38 -8.70 1.02
C ARG A 135 5.83 -8.36 0.71
N GLY A 136 6.02 -7.36 -0.11
CA GLY A 136 7.34 -7.01 -0.60
C GLY A 136 7.40 -5.60 -1.16
N ARG A 137 8.56 -5.27 -1.70
CA ARG A 137 8.83 -3.95 -2.30
C ARG A 137 8.10 -3.77 -3.62
N ILE A 138 7.90 -2.49 -4.03
CA ILE A 138 7.46 -2.21 -5.39
C ILE A 138 8.57 -2.49 -6.40
N ARG A 139 9.79 -1.99 -6.13
CA ARG A 139 11.00 -2.27 -6.92
C ARG A 139 12.25 -2.00 -6.11
N GLU A 140 13.38 -2.47 -6.59
CA GLU A 140 14.66 -2.18 -5.97
C GLU A 140 15.05 -0.71 -6.19
N LEU A 141 15.41 -0.04 -5.07
CA LEU A 141 15.92 1.31 -5.08
C LEU A 141 17.36 1.33 -4.54
N ARG A 142 18.17 2.17 -5.15
CA ARG A 142 19.48 2.55 -4.63
C ARG A 142 19.50 4.08 -4.52
N GLU A 143 19.78 4.62 -3.34
CA GLU A 143 19.72 6.05 -3.08
C GLU A 143 18.40 6.69 -3.55
N LEU A 144 17.28 6.02 -3.24
CA LEU A 144 15.93 6.44 -3.62
C LEU A 144 15.67 6.53 -5.12
N LYS A 145 16.48 5.84 -5.93
CA LYS A 145 16.29 5.74 -7.40
C LYS A 145 16.12 4.30 -7.84
N PRO A 146 15.26 4.02 -8.81
CA PRO A 146 15.12 2.68 -9.36
C PRO A 146 16.44 2.13 -9.90
N VAL A 147 16.77 0.90 -9.56
CA VAL A 147 17.99 0.22 -10.04
C VAL A 147 17.82 -0.25 -11.47
N ARG A 148 16.59 -0.59 -11.88
CA ARG A 148 16.28 -1.03 -13.23
C ARG A 148 14.97 -0.45 -13.73
N SER A 149 14.79 -0.39 -15.03
CA SER A 149 13.53 -0.05 -15.69
C SER A 149 12.66 -1.30 -15.92
N GLY A 150 11.50 -1.12 -16.53
CA GLY A 150 10.55 -2.19 -16.82
C GLY A 150 9.57 -2.43 -15.68
N ASP A 151 8.84 -3.54 -15.76
CA ASP A 151 7.82 -3.88 -14.78
C ASP A 151 8.39 -4.00 -13.38
N SER A 152 7.67 -3.48 -12.41
CA SER A 152 8.03 -3.52 -11.00
C SER A 152 7.91 -4.93 -10.43
N ASP A 153 8.61 -5.21 -9.34
CA ASP A 153 8.47 -6.47 -8.61
C ASP A 153 7.03 -6.66 -8.13
N LEU A 154 6.39 -5.57 -7.66
CA LEU A 154 4.99 -5.57 -7.24
C LEU A 154 4.05 -5.96 -8.38
N PHE A 155 4.18 -5.32 -9.54
CA PHE A 155 3.33 -5.62 -10.70
C PHE A 155 3.50 -7.07 -11.15
N ILE A 156 4.73 -7.55 -11.28
CA ILE A 156 5.03 -8.93 -11.67
C ILE A 156 4.37 -9.92 -10.69
N ALA A 157 4.50 -9.68 -9.39
CA ALA A 157 3.90 -10.52 -8.35
C ALA A 157 2.37 -10.52 -8.42
N MET A 158 1.75 -9.34 -8.51
CA MET A 158 0.29 -9.22 -8.57
C MET A 158 -0.29 -9.81 -9.85
N LYS A 159 0.41 -9.67 -10.97
CA LYS A 159 0.03 -10.32 -12.23
C LYS A 159 0.01 -11.84 -12.07
N GLN A 160 1.04 -12.43 -11.47
CA GLN A 160 1.07 -13.86 -11.15
C GLN A 160 -0.12 -14.26 -10.26
N ILE A 161 -0.42 -13.49 -9.22
CA ILE A 161 -1.56 -13.73 -8.34
C ILE A 161 -2.87 -13.72 -9.13
N SER A 162 -3.05 -12.78 -10.06
CA SER A 162 -4.25 -12.71 -10.90
C SER A 162 -4.42 -13.93 -11.81
N GLU A 163 -3.32 -14.53 -12.24
CA GLU A 163 -3.30 -15.66 -13.18
C GLU A 163 -3.46 -17.02 -12.49
N ILE A 164 -2.77 -17.23 -11.37
CA ILE A 164 -2.71 -18.54 -10.70
C ILE A 164 -3.14 -18.53 -9.23
N GLY A 165 -3.52 -17.37 -8.67
CA GLY A 165 -3.96 -17.25 -7.27
C GLY A 165 -2.84 -17.36 -6.24
N LYS A 166 -1.58 -17.35 -6.66
CA LYS A 166 -0.42 -17.50 -5.77
C LYS A 166 0.67 -16.49 -6.14
N GLY A 167 1.26 -15.89 -5.11
CA GLY A 167 2.43 -15.02 -5.27
C GLY A 167 3.72 -15.81 -5.50
N PRO A 168 4.79 -15.12 -5.92
CA PRO A 168 6.10 -15.73 -6.07
C PRO A 168 6.64 -16.21 -4.72
N GLU A 169 7.40 -17.31 -4.73
CA GLU A 169 8.03 -17.83 -3.51
C GLU A 169 9.10 -16.87 -2.98
N GLN A 170 9.90 -16.29 -3.87
CA GLN A 170 10.91 -15.33 -3.50
C GLN A 170 10.35 -13.91 -3.56
N GLN A 171 10.35 -13.23 -2.41
CA GLN A 171 9.90 -11.85 -2.27
C GLN A 171 10.96 -11.04 -1.53
N PHE A 172 11.10 -9.79 -1.92
CA PHE A 172 12.05 -8.87 -1.29
C PHE A 172 11.28 -7.86 -0.43
N PRO A 173 11.68 -7.64 0.83
CA PRO A 173 10.94 -6.77 1.73
C PRO A 173 10.89 -5.33 1.21
N SER A 174 9.77 -4.66 1.45
CA SER A 174 9.70 -3.21 1.35
C SER A 174 10.54 -2.57 2.45
N MET A 175 11.05 -1.39 2.18
CA MET A 175 11.84 -0.61 3.13
C MET A 175 11.35 0.82 3.16
N GLY A 176 11.22 1.38 4.35
CA GLY A 176 10.72 2.73 4.50
C GLY A 176 10.82 3.30 5.90
N CYS A 177 10.15 4.41 6.11
CA CYS A 177 10.06 5.05 7.42
C CYS A 177 9.04 4.32 8.29
N GLY A 178 9.37 4.09 9.56
CA GLY A 178 8.41 3.49 10.50
C GLY A 178 7.13 4.33 10.60
N ILE A 179 6.01 3.64 10.80
CA ILE A 179 4.73 4.30 11.06
C ILE A 179 4.86 5.17 12.31
N LYS A 180 4.31 6.40 12.23
CA LYS A 180 4.36 7.38 13.33
C LYS A 180 3.18 7.15 14.25
N TRP A 181 3.40 6.38 15.31
CA TRP A 181 2.38 6.06 16.31
C TRP A 181 2.11 7.25 17.21
N SER A 182 0.85 7.45 17.57
CA SER A 182 0.48 8.45 18.57
C SER A 182 1.00 8.07 19.96
N SER A 183 1.31 9.08 20.76
CA SER A 183 1.89 8.92 22.11
C SER A 183 0.83 8.69 23.20
N ASN A 184 -0.24 7.97 22.94
CA ASN A 184 -1.31 7.72 23.92
C ASN A 184 -1.01 6.51 24.80
#